data_a36238c87ddeed8b26d95125740f90ee
#
_entry.id   a36238c87ddeed8b26d95125740f90ee
#
_cell.length_a   1.000
_cell.length_b   1.000
_cell.length_c   1.000
_cell.angle_alpha   90.00
_cell.angle_beta   90.00
_cell.angle_gamma   90.00
#
_symmetry.space_group_name_H-M   'P 1'
#
loop_
_entity.id
_entity.type
_entity.pdbx_description
1 polymer ?
#
loop_
_entity_poly.entity_id
_entity_poly.type
_entity_poly.pdbx_seq_one_letter_code
_entity_poly.pdbx_strand_id
1 'polypeptide(L)'
;LGVFKFANMTITVPDTVQDRLLDMQINGDFALPIETEVEVDMSSKSNNLLGPGLTLGITNRNMFRRAENFSVRLTGSYEWQIGGNKKSTGNSGLINSYELGLNFNLSVPRLLVPKLMKTKRDRREQTHFQIGTDLLNRHNFFRMSSFWGSATYDFNSSTRNYHSVVPFKLNYTYLLRTSHAFDSVVNKNPAVAQSFKNQFIPSMSYTYTYDRAATYRNPNRLFWQTSVTQAGNIIAGLQYICGNHQGEGKQILNNRYSQFLKLTSELIGYKTCLLYT
;
A
#
# COMPACT_ATOMS: atom_id res chain seq x y z
N LEU A 1 12.62 10.89 -11.99
CA LEU A 1 13.48 9.84 -11.43
C LEU A 1 14.05 10.41 -10.14
N GLY A 2 13.77 9.84 -8.98
CA GLY A 2 14.15 10.34 -7.65
C GLY A 2 15.66 10.43 -7.34
N VAL A 3 16.50 10.27 -8.34
CA VAL A 3 17.97 10.32 -8.23
C VAL A 3 18.51 11.75 -8.40
N PHE A 4 17.78 12.62 -9.09
CA PHE A 4 18.17 14.02 -9.28
C PHE A 4 17.30 14.93 -8.43
N LYS A 5 17.95 15.88 -7.75
CA LYS A 5 17.28 16.98 -7.04
C LYS A 5 16.78 18.02 -8.03
N PHE A 6 17.59 18.29 -9.04
CA PHE A 6 17.32 19.26 -10.08
C PHE A 6 17.91 18.74 -11.41
N ALA A 7 17.20 18.94 -12.49
CA ALA A 7 17.70 18.69 -13.84
C ALA A 7 17.22 19.83 -14.76
N ASN A 8 18.14 20.46 -15.47
CA ASN A 8 17.87 21.46 -16.49
C ASN A 8 18.42 21.02 -17.83
N MET A 9 17.66 21.30 -18.88
CA MET A 9 18.06 21.02 -20.25
C MET A 9 18.13 22.32 -21.02
N THR A 10 19.32 22.62 -21.54
CA THR A 10 19.56 23.79 -22.42
C THR A 10 19.76 23.28 -23.84
N ILE A 11 19.03 23.84 -24.78
CA ILE A 11 19.14 23.53 -26.20
C ILE A 11 19.73 24.76 -26.87
N THR A 12 20.89 24.61 -27.54
CA THR A 12 21.55 25.67 -28.31
C THR A 12 21.64 25.25 -29.77
N VAL A 13 21.42 26.21 -30.63
CA VAL A 13 21.61 26.04 -32.07
C VAL A 13 23.06 26.49 -32.37
N PRO A 14 23.93 25.60 -32.89
CA PRO A 14 25.28 26.01 -33.24
C PRO A 14 25.25 27.04 -34.39
N ASP A 15 26.12 28.05 -34.31
CA ASP A 15 26.21 29.14 -35.30
C ASP A 15 26.70 28.67 -36.67
N THR A 16 27.09 27.44 -36.83
CA THR A 16 27.60 26.87 -38.07
C THR A 16 26.45 26.32 -38.93
N VAL A 17 26.11 27.04 -39.96
CA VAL A 17 24.91 26.87 -40.83
C VAL A 17 24.87 25.57 -41.64
N GLN A 18 25.82 24.65 -41.51
CA GLN A 18 25.89 23.47 -42.39
C GLN A 18 25.24 22.20 -41.85
N ASP A 19 25.05 22.07 -40.55
CA ASP A 19 24.43 20.89 -39.98
C ASP A 19 23.15 21.27 -39.21
N ARG A 20 22.03 20.67 -39.58
CA ARG A 20 20.73 20.78 -38.86
C ARG A 20 20.79 20.05 -37.50
N LEU A 21 21.88 20.24 -36.77
CA LEU A 21 22.12 19.64 -35.47
C LEU A 21 21.77 20.62 -34.35
N LEU A 22 21.28 20.12 -33.27
CA LEU A 22 21.00 20.86 -32.03
C LEU A 22 21.92 20.35 -30.94
N ASP A 23 22.61 21.25 -30.26
CA ASP A 23 23.38 20.91 -29.08
C ASP A 23 22.45 20.86 -27.86
N MET A 24 22.41 19.72 -27.20
CA MET A 24 21.63 19.50 -26.01
C MET A 24 22.55 19.28 -24.82
N GLN A 25 22.51 20.21 -23.87
CA GLN A 25 23.23 20.10 -22.61
C GLN A 25 22.24 19.80 -21.48
N ILE A 26 22.46 18.69 -20.78
CA ILE A 26 21.66 18.30 -19.62
C ILE A 26 22.54 18.45 -18.40
N ASN A 27 22.19 19.39 -17.52
CA ASN A 27 22.84 19.61 -16.23
C ASN A 27 21.92 19.05 -15.14
N GLY A 28 22.45 18.25 -14.25
CA GLY A 28 21.67 17.65 -13.17
C GLY A 28 22.44 17.57 -11.88
N ASP A 29 21.82 17.96 -10.80
CA ASP A 29 22.32 17.80 -9.44
C ASP A 29 21.74 16.53 -8.82
N PHE A 30 22.60 15.67 -8.30
CA PHE A 30 22.15 14.46 -7.64
C PHE A 30 21.49 14.77 -6.31
N ALA A 31 20.38 14.11 -6.02
CA ALA A 31 19.82 14.06 -4.69
C ALA A 31 20.73 13.22 -3.78
N LEU A 32 20.69 13.49 -2.46
CA LEU A 32 21.37 12.64 -1.50
C LEU A 32 20.88 11.19 -1.64
N PRO A 33 21.80 10.22 -1.74
CA PRO A 33 21.42 8.83 -1.98
C PRO A 33 20.66 8.22 -0.79
N ILE A 34 20.92 8.70 0.41
CA ILE A 34 20.27 8.22 1.64
C ILE A 34 19.53 9.38 2.28
N GLU A 35 18.27 9.14 2.59
CA GLU A 35 17.38 10.05 3.33
C GLU A 35 16.91 9.34 4.59
N THR A 36 16.94 10.06 5.70
CA THR A 36 16.42 9.60 6.98
C THR A 36 15.22 10.45 7.37
N GLU A 37 14.18 9.82 7.86
CA GLU A 37 12.94 10.45 8.32
C GLU A 37 12.73 10.09 9.79
N VAL A 38 12.46 11.08 10.61
CA VAL A 38 12.03 10.91 12.00
C VAL A 38 10.76 11.70 12.19
N GLU A 39 9.67 11.01 12.49
CA GLU A 39 8.37 11.61 12.72
C GLU A 39 7.89 11.26 14.13
N VAL A 40 7.44 12.26 14.86
CA VAL A 40 6.80 12.09 16.17
C VAL A 40 5.39 12.61 16.06
N ASP A 41 4.43 11.79 16.37
CA ASP A 41 3.01 12.11 16.35
C ASP A 41 2.34 11.84 17.69
N MET A 42 1.18 12.41 17.88
CA MET A 42 0.30 12.13 19.00
C MET A 42 -1.10 11.82 18.50
N SER A 43 -1.60 10.64 18.79
CA SER A 43 -2.92 10.20 18.39
C SER A 43 -3.93 10.30 19.53
N SER A 44 -5.14 10.74 19.21
CA SER A 44 -6.30 10.69 20.12
C SER A 44 -7.44 9.99 19.40
N LYS A 45 -7.97 8.93 20.02
CA LYS A 45 -9.02 8.10 19.44
C LYS A 45 -10.36 8.31 20.17
N SER A 46 -11.47 8.12 19.46
CA SER A 46 -12.83 8.27 19.99
C SER A 46 -13.17 7.31 21.16
N ASN A 47 -12.40 6.26 21.35
CA ASN A 47 -12.50 5.32 22.45
C ASN A 47 -11.69 5.72 23.70
N ASN A 48 -11.33 7.01 23.81
CA ASN A 48 -10.54 7.61 24.89
C ASN A 48 -9.12 7.04 25.01
N LEU A 49 -8.54 6.54 23.92
CA LEU A 49 -7.13 6.21 23.84
C LEU A 49 -6.35 7.44 23.35
N LEU A 50 -5.29 7.79 24.06
CA LEU A 50 -4.33 8.83 23.71
C LEU A 50 -2.95 8.24 23.78
N GLY A 51 -2.06 8.68 22.89
CA GLY A 51 -0.65 8.27 23.00
C GLY A 51 0.25 8.77 21.90
N PRO A 52 1.58 8.78 22.18
CA PRO A 52 2.59 9.13 21.22
C PRO A 52 2.86 8.01 20.22
N GLY A 53 3.23 8.42 19.01
CA GLY A 53 3.81 7.59 17.99
C GLY A 53 5.20 8.09 17.59
N LEU A 54 6.03 7.16 17.13
CA LEU A 54 7.36 7.43 16.59
C LEU A 54 7.51 6.63 15.30
N THR A 55 7.90 7.31 14.23
CA THR A 55 8.25 6.68 12.96
C THR A 55 9.70 7.00 12.61
N LEU A 56 10.46 5.97 12.32
CA LEU A 56 11.83 6.05 11.83
C LEU A 56 11.89 5.48 10.43
N GLY A 57 12.32 6.28 9.46
CA GLY A 57 12.45 5.89 8.07
C GLY A 57 13.87 6.05 7.56
N ILE A 58 14.31 5.10 6.73
CA ILE A 58 15.54 5.19 5.95
C ILE A 58 15.19 4.85 4.52
N THR A 59 15.55 5.73 3.60
CA THR A 59 15.31 5.56 2.17
C THR A 59 16.61 5.68 1.41
N ASN A 60 16.95 4.67 0.61
CA ASN A 60 18.06 4.72 -0.35
C ASN A 60 17.47 4.84 -1.76
N ARG A 61 17.79 5.96 -2.45
CA ARG A 61 17.21 6.33 -3.75
C ARG A 61 17.88 5.70 -4.97
N ASN A 62 18.96 4.96 -4.80
CA ASN A 62 19.69 4.33 -5.89
C ASN A 62 20.42 3.07 -5.42
N MET A 63 19.70 2.19 -4.73
CA MET A 63 20.27 1.04 -4.02
C MET A 63 21.09 0.11 -4.94
N PHE A 64 20.56 -0.17 -6.14
CA PHE A 64 21.20 -1.06 -7.11
C PHE A 64 21.78 -0.32 -8.31
N ARG A 65 22.02 0.99 -8.22
CA ARG A 65 22.58 1.87 -9.27
C ARG A 65 21.73 2.00 -10.54
N ARG A 66 20.42 1.73 -10.44
CA ARG A 66 19.47 1.85 -11.56
C ARG A 66 18.22 2.65 -11.19
N ALA A 67 18.40 3.60 -10.26
CA ALA A 67 17.34 4.45 -9.71
C ALA A 67 16.23 3.67 -8.97
N GLU A 68 16.57 2.51 -8.41
CA GLU A 68 15.68 1.81 -7.50
C GLU A 68 15.63 2.54 -6.15
N ASN A 69 14.43 2.67 -5.62
CA ASN A 69 14.18 3.27 -4.33
C ASN A 69 13.83 2.18 -3.31
N PHE A 70 14.68 2.02 -2.32
CA PHE A 70 14.46 1.09 -1.22
C PHE A 70 14.26 1.86 0.07
N SER A 71 13.14 1.60 0.75
CA SER A 71 12.85 2.22 2.03
C SER A 71 12.52 1.18 3.10
N VAL A 72 13.02 1.44 4.29
CA VAL A 72 12.68 0.71 5.52
C VAL A 72 12.05 1.70 6.47
N ARG A 73 10.89 1.36 7.02
CA ARG A 73 10.17 2.18 7.99
C ARG A 73 9.82 1.36 9.22
N LEU A 74 10.24 1.85 10.37
CA LEU A 74 9.90 1.32 11.67
C LEU A 74 8.92 2.28 12.34
N THR A 75 7.76 1.78 12.75
CA THR A 75 6.74 2.55 13.46
C THR A 75 6.54 1.97 14.84
N GLY A 76 6.40 2.82 15.83
CA GLY A 76 6.09 2.41 17.19
C GLY A 76 5.08 3.38 17.79
N SER A 77 4.01 2.87 18.40
CA SER A 77 3.06 3.70 19.14
C SER A 77 2.73 3.06 20.48
N TYR A 78 2.42 3.92 21.42
CA TYR A 78 1.97 3.53 22.74
C TYR A 78 0.75 4.35 23.13
N GLU A 79 -0.33 3.70 23.51
CA GLU A 79 -1.60 4.35 23.83
C GLU A 79 -2.06 3.94 25.23
N TRP A 80 -2.59 4.92 25.97
CA TRP A 80 -3.23 4.70 27.27
C TRP A 80 -4.66 5.28 27.25
N GLN A 81 -5.51 4.74 28.12
CA GLN A 81 -6.88 5.19 28.23
C GLN A 81 -6.97 6.39 29.19
N ILE A 82 -7.63 7.47 28.74
CA ILE A 82 -7.93 8.65 29.53
C ILE A 82 -9.40 8.59 29.96
N GLY A 83 -9.70 8.89 31.25
CA GLY A 83 -11.07 9.13 31.71
C GLY A 83 -11.91 7.89 31.96
N GLY A 84 -11.33 6.77 32.33
CA GLY A 84 -12.06 5.61 32.84
C GLY A 84 -12.73 5.93 34.18
N ASN A 85 -14.04 5.77 34.27
CA ASN A 85 -14.80 5.94 35.50
C ASN A 85 -14.28 4.96 36.57
N LYS A 86 -13.73 5.47 37.68
CA LYS A 86 -13.11 4.72 38.78
C LYS A 86 -14.10 3.83 39.59
N LYS A 87 -15.29 3.52 39.07
CA LYS A 87 -16.36 2.77 39.77
C LYS A 87 -16.52 1.34 39.28
N SER A 88 -15.49 0.65 38.88
CA SER A 88 -15.56 -0.82 38.77
C SER A 88 -14.50 -1.41 39.69
N THR A 89 -15.00 -1.95 40.77
CA THR A 89 -14.29 -2.80 41.74
C THR A 89 -13.42 -3.83 41.03
N GLY A 90 -12.11 -3.77 41.25
CA GLY A 90 -11.19 -4.81 40.86
C GLY A 90 -10.42 -4.51 39.57
N ASN A 91 -9.22 -3.98 39.78
CA ASN A 91 -8.08 -4.06 38.86
C ASN A 91 -8.31 -3.65 37.39
N SER A 92 -9.06 -2.56 37.18
CA SER A 92 -9.14 -1.90 35.88
C SER A 92 -7.82 -1.15 35.64
N GLY A 93 -6.77 -1.93 35.33
CA GLY A 93 -5.55 -1.39 34.79
C GLY A 93 -5.91 -0.56 33.55
N LEU A 94 -5.36 0.64 33.50
CA LEU A 94 -5.39 1.48 32.31
C LEU A 94 -5.14 0.59 31.09
N ILE A 95 -6.07 0.61 30.11
CA ILE A 95 -5.89 -0.19 28.90
C ILE A 95 -4.72 0.42 28.15
N ASN A 96 -3.56 -0.19 28.31
CA ASN A 96 -2.36 0.19 27.58
C ASN A 96 -2.28 -0.65 26.29
N SER A 97 -2.11 0.00 25.19
CA SER A 97 -1.89 -0.62 23.89
C SER A 97 -0.55 -0.19 23.36
N TYR A 98 0.22 -1.10 22.78
CA TYR A 98 1.36 -0.72 21.95
C TYR A 98 1.28 -1.42 20.60
N GLU A 99 1.76 -0.72 19.60
CA GLU A 99 1.84 -1.21 18.24
C GLU A 99 3.27 -1.00 17.74
N LEU A 100 3.80 -2.02 17.09
CA LEU A 100 5.12 -1.99 16.45
C LEU A 100 4.92 -2.47 15.02
N GLY A 101 5.38 -1.66 14.05
CA GLY A 101 5.32 -1.97 12.64
C GLY A 101 6.70 -1.90 11.99
N LEU A 102 6.99 -2.82 11.07
CA LEU A 102 8.19 -2.82 10.26
C LEU A 102 7.78 -3.02 8.80
N ASN A 103 8.16 -2.08 7.95
CA ASN A 103 7.78 -2.06 6.55
C ASN A 103 9.02 -1.92 5.66
N PHE A 104 9.10 -2.76 4.63
CA PHE A 104 10.08 -2.71 3.57
C PHE A 104 9.36 -2.40 2.26
N ASN A 105 9.88 -1.43 1.51
CA ASN A 105 9.34 -1.06 0.21
C ASN A 105 10.48 -0.92 -0.80
N LEU A 106 10.38 -1.64 -1.91
CA LEU A 106 11.28 -1.55 -3.04
C LEU A 106 10.51 -1.09 -4.26
N SER A 107 10.86 0.07 -4.78
CA SER A 107 10.29 0.66 -5.98
C SER A 107 11.31 0.66 -7.12
N VAL A 108 10.99 -0.02 -8.20
CA VAL A 108 11.87 -0.19 -9.36
C VAL A 108 11.25 0.57 -10.54
N PRO A 109 11.95 1.55 -11.16
CA PRO A 109 11.42 2.36 -12.27
C PRO A 109 11.42 1.62 -13.60
N ARG A 110 10.95 0.38 -13.60
CA ARG A 110 10.76 -0.48 -14.78
C ARG A 110 9.85 -1.64 -14.42
N LEU A 111 9.24 -2.26 -15.42
CA LEU A 111 8.50 -3.51 -15.22
C LEU A 111 9.47 -4.69 -15.09
N LEU A 112 9.43 -5.37 -13.95
CA LEU A 112 10.14 -6.62 -13.71
C LEU A 112 9.25 -7.81 -14.08
N VAL A 113 8.78 -7.86 -15.31
CA VAL A 113 7.93 -8.94 -15.82
C VAL A 113 8.72 -9.79 -16.80
N PRO A 114 8.51 -11.12 -16.85
CA PRO A 114 9.04 -11.95 -17.93
C PRO A 114 8.63 -11.36 -19.29
N LYS A 115 9.50 -11.43 -20.29
CA LYS A 115 9.50 -10.79 -21.62
C LYS A 115 8.17 -10.71 -22.41
N LEU A 116 7.04 -11.12 -21.82
CA LEU A 116 5.73 -11.20 -22.45
C LEU A 116 5.07 -9.83 -22.70
N MET A 117 5.44 -8.80 -21.96
CA MET A 117 4.88 -7.46 -22.10
C MET A 117 5.96 -6.47 -22.52
N LYS A 118 6.28 -6.41 -23.80
CA LYS A 118 7.11 -5.34 -24.36
C LYS A 118 6.29 -4.07 -24.47
N THR A 119 6.43 -3.16 -23.51
CA THR A 119 5.83 -1.83 -23.59
C THR A 119 6.72 -0.87 -24.37
N LYS A 120 6.12 0.09 -25.06
CA LYS A 120 6.88 1.11 -25.82
C LYS A 120 7.66 1.98 -24.82
N ARG A 121 8.92 2.28 -25.12
CA ARG A 121 9.97 2.92 -24.31
C ARG A 121 9.60 4.29 -23.69
N ASP A 122 8.46 4.85 -24.06
CA ASP A 122 8.04 6.24 -23.73
C ASP A 122 7.00 6.31 -22.59
N ARG A 123 6.85 5.25 -21.80
CA ARG A 123 5.79 5.14 -20.81
C ARG A 123 6.36 4.95 -19.41
N ARG A 124 5.69 5.54 -18.42
CA ARG A 124 6.02 5.34 -17.01
C ARG A 124 5.67 3.92 -16.61
N GLU A 125 6.68 3.16 -16.29
CA GLU A 125 6.57 1.78 -15.84
C GLU A 125 7.26 1.67 -14.49
N GLN A 126 6.58 1.06 -13.53
CA GLN A 126 7.12 0.86 -12.18
C GLN A 126 6.72 -0.50 -11.65
N THR A 127 7.59 -1.06 -10.84
CA THR A 127 7.28 -2.25 -10.05
C THR A 127 7.53 -1.94 -8.59
N HIS A 128 6.56 -2.24 -7.74
CA HIS A 128 6.63 -2.04 -6.31
C HIS A 128 6.54 -3.38 -5.60
N PHE A 129 7.52 -3.67 -4.75
CA PHE A 129 7.48 -4.79 -3.81
C PHE A 129 7.37 -4.23 -2.41
N GLN A 130 6.40 -4.71 -1.67
CA GLN A 130 6.15 -4.30 -0.30
C GLN A 130 6.03 -5.53 0.59
N ILE A 131 6.69 -5.49 1.74
CA ILE A 131 6.58 -6.50 2.79
C ILE A 131 6.52 -5.77 4.11
N GLY A 132 5.64 -6.19 5.00
CA GLY A 132 5.52 -5.59 6.30
C GLY A 132 5.00 -6.57 7.35
N THR A 133 5.23 -6.20 8.58
CA THR A 133 4.71 -6.91 9.74
C THR A 133 4.32 -5.90 10.81
N ASP A 134 3.19 -6.16 11.45
CA ASP A 134 2.67 -5.32 12.52
C ASP A 134 2.37 -6.21 13.74
N LEU A 135 2.72 -5.73 14.91
CA LEU A 135 2.44 -6.36 16.19
C LEU A 135 1.60 -5.40 17.02
N LEU A 136 0.36 -5.76 17.28
CA LEU A 136 -0.55 -5.04 18.17
C LEU A 136 -0.72 -5.81 19.46
N ASN A 137 -0.37 -5.18 20.58
CA ASN A 137 -0.61 -5.72 21.90
C ASN A 137 -1.54 -4.80 22.69
N ARG A 138 -2.72 -5.28 23.03
CA ARG A 138 -3.62 -4.67 24.01
C ARG A 138 -3.48 -5.39 25.33
N HIS A 139 -2.86 -4.73 26.29
CA HIS A 139 -2.67 -5.30 27.60
C HIS A 139 -4.01 -5.73 28.21
N ASN A 140 -4.05 -6.92 28.80
CA ASN A 140 -5.26 -7.56 29.38
C ASN A 140 -6.37 -7.91 28.39
N PHE A 141 -6.17 -7.76 27.08
CA PHE A 141 -7.16 -8.17 26.08
C PHE A 141 -6.60 -9.21 25.11
N PHE A 142 -5.75 -8.79 24.18
CA PHE A 142 -5.20 -9.68 23.17
C PHE A 142 -3.85 -9.19 22.60
N ARG A 143 -3.11 -10.11 22.03
CA ARG A 143 -1.94 -9.83 21.20
C ARG A 143 -2.19 -10.39 19.80
N MET A 144 -2.02 -9.57 18.80
CA MET A 144 -2.24 -9.92 17.41
C MET A 144 -1.03 -9.52 16.58
N SER A 145 -0.64 -10.35 15.62
CA SER A 145 0.39 -10.01 14.64
C SER A 145 -0.18 -10.13 13.25
N SER A 146 0.23 -9.22 12.39
CA SER A 146 -0.09 -9.21 10.98
C SER A 146 1.18 -9.28 10.16
N PHE A 147 1.16 -10.07 9.11
CA PHE A 147 2.18 -10.10 8.08
C PHE A 147 1.53 -9.84 6.74
N TRP A 148 2.11 -8.98 5.95
CA TRP A 148 1.59 -8.69 4.62
C TRP A 148 2.70 -8.49 3.60
N GLY A 149 2.39 -8.81 2.36
CA GLY A 149 3.30 -8.62 1.25
C GLY A 149 2.55 -8.47 -0.06
N SER A 150 3.09 -7.67 -0.97
CA SER A 150 2.52 -7.45 -2.29
C SER A 150 3.57 -7.16 -3.34
N ALA A 151 3.23 -7.52 -4.58
CA ALA A 151 3.95 -7.10 -5.78
C ALA A 151 2.96 -6.36 -6.67
N THR A 152 3.30 -5.13 -7.07
CA THR A 152 2.45 -4.26 -7.90
C THR A 152 3.19 -3.86 -9.15
N TYR A 153 2.53 -3.94 -10.28
CA TYR A 153 3.02 -3.51 -11.58
C TYR A 153 2.16 -2.36 -12.10
N ASP A 154 2.75 -1.18 -12.19
CA ASP A 154 2.09 0.03 -12.66
C ASP A 154 2.62 0.42 -14.02
N PHE A 155 1.74 0.60 -15.00
CA PHE A 155 2.12 0.99 -16.34
C PHE A 155 1.03 1.80 -17.05
N ASN A 156 1.45 2.61 -18.00
CA ASN A 156 0.55 3.42 -18.80
C ASN A 156 0.40 2.81 -20.20
N SER A 157 -0.83 2.56 -20.65
CA SER A 157 -1.09 2.19 -22.06
C SER A 157 -1.20 3.41 -22.97
N SER A 158 -1.54 4.56 -22.41
CA SER A 158 -1.64 5.87 -23.08
C SER A 158 -1.36 6.98 -22.06
N THR A 159 -1.28 8.23 -22.52
CA THR A 159 -1.17 9.41 -21.63
C THR A 159 -2.36 9.58 -20.67
N ARG A 160 -3.48 8.90 -20.95
CA ARG A 160 -4.73 8.99 -20.16
C ARG A 160 -5.09 7.69 -19.45
N ASN A 161 -4.50 6.58 -19.85
CA ASN A 161 -4.86 5.25 -19.39
C ASN A 161 -3.75 4.68 -18.52
N TYR A 162 -4.07 4.43 -17.26
CA TYR A 162 -3.18 3.86 -16.26
C TYR A 162 -3.70 2.49 -15.86
N HIS A 163 -2.77 1.56 -15.69
CA HIS A 163 -3.06 0.20 -15.28
C HIS A 163 -2.21 -0.13 -14.07
N SER A 164 -2.83 -0.69 -13.06
CA SER A 164 -2.15 -1.24 -11.88
C SER A 164 -2.57 -2.70 -11.71
N VAL A 165 -1.62 -3.58 -11.78
CA VAL A 165 -1.82 -5.02 -11.64
C VAL A 165 -1.10 -5.50 -10.39
N VAL A 166 -1.82 -6.09 -9.46
CA VAL A 166 -1.28 -6.74 -8.27
C VAL A 166 -1.49 -8.24 -8.41
N PRO A 167 -0.56 -8.97 -9.02
CA PRO A 167 -0.72 -10.41 -9.23
C PRO A 167 -0.66 -11.22 -7.94
N PHE A 168 -0.04 -10.66 -6.91
CA PHE A 168 0.09 -11.29 -5.62
C PHE A 168 0.04 -10.27 -4.50
N LYS A 169 -0.91 -10.44 -3.60
CA LYS A 169 -1.01 -9.74 -2.32
C LYS A 169 -1.45 -10.75 -1.27
N LEU A 170 -0.66 -10.85 -0.21
CA LEU A 170 -0.94 -11.69 0.93
C LEU A 170 -1.18 -10.82 2.16
N ASN A 171 -2.26 -11.06 2.87
CA ASN A 171 -2.46 -10.56 4.23
C ASN A 171 -2.68 -11.76 5.14
N TYR A 172 -1.86 -11.88 6.15
CA TYR A 172 -1.97 -12.90 7.18
C TYR A 172 -2.01 -12.24 8.55
N THR A 173 -3.14 -12.37 9.22
CA THR A 173 -3.35 -11.85 10.56
C THR A 173 -3.66 -13.01 11.48
N TYR A 174 -2.96 -13.09 12.60
CA TYR A 174 -3.16 -14.15 13.56
C TYR A 174 -3.11 -13.64 15.00
N LEU A 175 -3.91 -14.26 15.82
CA LEU A 175 -4.07 -13.97 17.22
C LEU A 175 -3.08 -14.81 18.02
N LEU A 176 -2.11 -14.13 18.65
CA LEU A 176 -1.02 -14.79 19.42
C LEU A 176 -1.48 -15.20 20.80
N ARG A 177 -2.27 -14.35 21.45
CA ARG A 177 -2.70 -14.54 22.84
C ARG A 177 -4.00 -13.81 23.11
N THR A 178 -4.88 -14.42 23.89
CA THR A 178 -6.09 -13.83 24.43
C THR A 178 -6.09 -13.87 25.95
N SER A 179 -6.91 -13.03 26.55
CA SER A 179 -7.20 -13.04 27.98
C SER A 179 -8.60 -13.57 28.25
N HIS A 180 -8.86 -14.04 29.45
CA HIS A 180 -10.20 -14.48 29.87
C HIS A 180 -11.26 -13.38 29.71
N ALA A 181 -10.90 -12.11 29.94
CA ALA A 181 -11.80 -10.99 29.73
C ALA A 181 -12.19 -10.83 28.26
N PHE A 182 -11.24 -10.97 27.37
CA PHE A 182 -11.46 -10.94 25.92
C PHE A 182 -12.32 -12.12 25.47
N ASP A 183 -11.99 -13.33 25.92
CA ASP A 183 -12.73 -14.56 25.57
C ASP A 183 -14.21 -14.46 25.99
N SER A 184 -14.50 -13.83 27.14
CA SER A 184 -15.86 -13.59 27.59
C SER A 184 -16.63 -12.64 26.67
N VAL A 185 -15.98 -11.60 26.13
CA VAL A 185 -16.59 -10.66 25.17
C VAL A 185 -16.83 -11.35 23.82
N VAL A 186 -15.87 -12.12 23.35
CA VAL A 186 -15.95 -12.85 22.08
C VAL A 186 -17.08 -13.89 22.13
N ASN A 187 -17.20 -14.63 23.22
CA ASN A 187 -18.23 -15.66 23.40
C ASN A 187 -19.65 -15.07 23.44
N LYS A 188 -19.81 -13.83 23.94
CA LYS A 188 -21.08 -13.13 23.96
C LYS A 188 -21.48 -12.50 22.62
N ASN A 189 -20.54 -12.25 21.73
CA ASN A 189 -20.74 -11.55 20.47
C ASN A 189 -20.12 -12.32 19.29
N PRO A 190 -20.89 -13.16 18.57
CA PRO A 190 -20.37 -13.95 17.44
C PRO A 190 -19.76 -13.10 16.31
N ALA A 191 -20.28 -11.88 16.09
CA ALA A 191 -19.70 -10.96 15.09
C ALA A 191 -18.28 -10.49 15.47
N VAL A 192 -18.05 -10.24 16.76
CA VAL A 192 -16.73 -9.91 17.31
C VAL A 192 -15.79 -11.13 17.17
N ALA A 193 -16.30 -12.33 17.51
CA ALA A 193 -15.55 -13.58 17.34
C ALA A 193 -15.06 -13.76 15.90
N GLN A 194 -15.90 -13.46 14.91
CA GLN A 194 -15.54 -13.55 13.49
C GLN A 194 -14.41 -12.59 13.10
N SER A 195 -14.40 -11.38 13.67
CA SER A 195 -13.40 -10.34 13.36
C SER A 195 -11.99 -10.66 13.89
N PHE A 196 -11.91 -11.49 14.92
CA PHE A 196 -10.63 -11.87 15.55
C PHE A 196 -10.14 -13.28 15.20
N LYS A 197 -10.81 -13.97 14.29
CA LYS A 197 -10.27 -15.21 13.75
C LYS A 197 -9.01 -14.96 12.93
N ASN A 198 -8.11 -15.93 12.94
CA ASN A 198 -6.96 -15.90 12.06
C ASN A 198 -7.41 -15.74 10.61
N GLN A 199 -6.87 -14.76 9.93
CA GLN A 199 -7.24 -14.42 8.56
C GLN A 199 -6.05 -14.64 7.64
N PHE A 200 -6.24 -15.49 6.64
CA PHE A 200 -5.30 -15.68 5.56
C PHE A 200 -5.99 -15.27 4.26
N ILE A 201 -5.54 -14.14 3.68
CA ILE A 201 -6.20 -13.51 2.55
C ILE A 201 -5.21 -13.34 1.39
N PRO A 202 -4.99 -14.38 0.60
CA PRO A 202 -4.28 -14.25 -0.66
C PRO A 202 -5.20 -13.62 -1.70
N SER A 203 -4.77 -12.53 -2.30
CA SER A 203 -5.60 -11.77 -3.23
C SER A 203 -4.80 -11.32 -4.45
N MET A 204 -5.53 -11.02 -5.51
CA MET A 204 -5.06 -10.38 -6.73
C MET A 204 -5.98 -9.22 -7.04
N SER A 205 -5.43 -8.15 -7.60
CA SER A 205 -6.25 -7.02 -8.04
C SER A 205 -5.75 -6.44 -9.35
N TYR A 206 -6.71 -5.88 -10.09
CA TYR A 206 -6.45 -5.09 -11.27
C TYR A 206 -7.22 -3.80 -11.17
N THR A 207 -6.53 -2.67 -11.37
CA THR A 207 -7.12 -1.34 -11.37
C THR A 207 -6.86 -0.68 -12.71
N TYR A 208 -7.91 -0.21 -13.34
CA TYR A 208 -7.87 0.62 -14.53
C TYR A 208 -8.26 2.03 -14.17
N THR A 209 -7.47 3.02 -14.59
CA THR A 209 -7.75 4.43 -14.38
C THR A 209 -7.69 5.17 -15.71
N TYR A 210 -8.75 5.87 -16.03
CA TYR A 210 -8.83 6.81 -17.12
C TYR A 210 -8.87 8.24 -16.56
N ASP A 211 -7.85 9.04 -16.86
CA ASP A 211 -7.79 10.45 -16.45
C ASP A 211 -7.62 11.34 -17.67
N ARG A 212 -8.70 12.03 -18.00
CA ARG A 212 -8.69 13.08 -19.02
C ARG A 212 -8.56 14.42 -18.33
N ALA A 213 -7.32 14.92 -18.21
CA ALA A 213 -7.06 16.23 -17.65
C ALA A 213 -7.78 17.34 -18.46
N ALA A 214 -8.24 18.38 -17.76
CA ALA A 214 -8.75 19.58 -18.40
C ALA A 214 -7.61 20.29 -19.15
N THR A 215 -7.90 20.73 -20.37
CA THR A 215 -7.00 21.54 -21.20
C THR A 215 -7.70 22.85 -21.55
N TYR A 216 -6.95 23.87 -21.99
CA TYR A 216 -7.52 25.16 -22.44
C TYR A 216 -8.63 24.99 -23.49
N ARG A 217 -8.48 24.01 -24.39
CA ARG A 217 -9.51 23.68 -25.41
C ARG A 217 -10.68 22.84 -24.86
N ASN A 218 -10.53 22.19 -23.73
CA ASN A 218 -11.55 21.32 -23.16
C ASN A 218 -11.60 21.50 -21.64
N PRO A 219 -12.50 22.37 -21.15
CA PRO A 219 -12.58 22.70 -19.73
C PRO A 219 -13.13 21.57 -18.87
N ASN A 220 -13.57 20.47 -19.48
CA ASN A 220 -14.14 19.34 -18.77
C ASN A 220 -13.05 18.32 -18.48
N ARG A 221 -12.90 17.92 -17.20
CA ARG A 221 -12.08 16.80 -16.78
C ARG A 221 -12.97 15.61 -16.44
N LEU A 222 -12.59 14.44 -16.93
CA LEU A 222 -13.24 13.19 -16.59
C LEU A 222 -12.20 12.24 -15.97
N PHE A 223 -12.49 11.80 -14.77
CA PHE A 223 -11.72 10.75 -14.08
C PHE A 223 -12.63 9.54 -13.88
N TRP A 224 -12.16 8.38 -14.31
CA TRP A 224 -12.84 7.11 -14.10
C TRP A 224 -11.84 6.06 -13.65
N GLN A 225 -12.10 5.46 -12.50
CA GLN A 225 -11.30 4.39 -11.94
C GLN A 225 -12.18 3.19 -11.66
N THR A 226 -11.75 2.03 -12.11
CA THR A 226 -12.42 0.76 -11.82
C THR A 226 -11.40 -0.25 -11.33
N SER A 227 -11.68 -0.89 -10.21
CA SER A 227 -10.84 -1.92 -9.65
C SER A 227 -11.61 -3.21 -9.40
N VAL A 228 -10.99 -4.32 -9.77
CA VAL A 228 -11.48 -5.66 -9.50
C VAL A 228 -10.47 -6.34 -8.58
N THR A 229 -10.92 -6.77 -7.41
CA THR A 229 -10.10 -7.53 -6.47
C THR A 229 -10.76 -8.88 -6.22
N GLN A 230 -10.00 -9.93 -6.41
CA GLN A 230 -10.42 -11.28 -6.07
C GLN A 230 -9.50 -11.85 -4.99
N ALA A 231 -10.06 -12.59 -4.03
CA ALA A 231 -9.31 -13.27 -3.00
C ALA A 231 -9.68 -14.75 -2.97
N GLY A 232 -8.69 -15.61 -2.83
CA GLY A 232 -8.86 -17.05 -2.63
C GLY A 232 -9.45 -17.86 -3.80
N ASN A 233 -10.09 -17.24 -4.78
CA ASN A 233 -10.79 -17.96 -5.85
C ASN A 233 -9.85 -18.72 -6.78
N ILE A 234 -8.70 -18.12 -7.15
CA ILE A 234 -7.70 -18.78 -7.99
C ILE A 234 -7.11 -19.99 -7.26
N ILE A 235 -6.80 -19.84 -5.99
CA ILE A 235 -6.27 -20.91 -5.16
C ILE A 235 -7.28 -22.05 -5.04
N ALA A 236 -8.55 -21.72 -4.83
CA ALA A 236 -9.63 -22.70 -4.82
C ALA A 236 -9.75 -23.45 -6.15
N GLY A 237 -9.64 -22.73 -7.27
CA GLY A 237 -9.63 -23.32 -8.60
C GLY A 237 -8.44 -24.26 -8.83
N LEU A 238 -7.23 -23.85 -8.42
CA LEU A 238 -6.04 -24.71 -8.50
C LEU A 238 -6.16 -25.96 -7.63
N GLN A 239 -6.66 -25.83 -6.40
CA GLN A 239 -6.91 -26.99 -5.53
C GLN A 239 -7.91 -27.96 -6.15
N TYR A 240 -8.97 -27.45 -6.79
CA TYR A 240 -9.96 -28.28 -7.50
C TYR A 240 -9.33 -29.06 -8.67
N ILE A 241 -8.50 -28.39 -9.49
CA ILE A 241 -7.79 -29.01 -10.62
C ILE A 241 -6.76 -30.04 -10.14
N CYS A 242 -6.09 -29.81 -9.01
CA CYS A 242 -5.13 -30.75 -8.41
C CYS A 242 -5.80 -31.93 -7.67
N GLY A 243 -7.11 -32.06 -7.75
CA GLY A 243 -7.84 -33.23 -7.21
C GLY A 243 -8.04 -33.21 -5.69
N ASN A 244 -7.78 -32.10 -5.04
CA ASN A 244 -7.95 -31.99 -3.58
C ASN A 244 -9.39 -31.56 -3.25
N HIS A 245 -10.31 -32.52 -3.26
CA HIS A 245 -11.74 -32.32 -3.03
C HIS A 245 -12.10 -32.35 -1.54
N GLN A 246 -11.35 -31.69 -0.68
CA GLN A 246 -11.69 -31.65 0.75
C GLN A 246 -12.96 -30.79 0.98
N GLY A 247 -14.05 -31.51 1.31
CA GLY A 247 -15.41 -30.96 1.40
C GLY A 247 -15.72 -30.01 2.54
N GLU A 248 -14.86 -29.84 3.52
CA GLU A 248 -15.09 -28.92 4.65
C GLU A 248 -13.92 -27.97 4.88
N GLY A 249 -14.06 -26.74 4.35
CA GLY A 249 -13.18 -25.64 4.66
C GLY A 249 -11.86 -25.66 3.88
N LYS A 250 -11.82 -24.94 2.77
CA LYS A 250 -10.62 -24.72 1.98
C LYS A 250 -9.49 -24.15 2.86
N GLN A 251 -8.48 -24.95 3.10
CA GLN A 251 -7.35 -24.62 3.98
C GLN A 251 -6.04 -24.64 3.19
N ILE A 252 -5.15 -23.69 3.51
CA ILE A 252 -3.75 -23.70 3.08
C ILE A 252 -2.91 -23.52 4.33
N LEU A 253 -1.89 -24.39 4.48
CA LEU A 253 -1.02 -24.39 5.68
C LEU A 253 -1.82 -24.40 6.99
N ASN A 254 -2.90 -25.18 7.03
CA ASN A 254 -3.80 -25.32 8.17
C ASN A 254 -4.61 -24.05 8.55
N ASN A 255 -4.64 -23.02 7.66
CA ASN A 255 -5.44 -21.82 7.84
C ASN A 255 -6.55 -21.73 6.80
N ARG A 256 -7.76 -21.37 7.23
CA ARG A 256 -8.86 -21.07 6.32
C ARG A 256 -8.58 -19.76 5.60
N TYR A 257 -8.75 -19.75 4.29
CA TYR A 257 -8.61 -18.54 3.50
C TYR A 257 -9.95 -17.94 3.11
N SER A 258 -9.99 -16.61 3.09
CA SER A 258 -11.18 -15.86 2.68
C SER A 258 -11.34 -15.90 1.17
N GLN A 259 -12.59 -16.07 0.70
CA GLN A 259 -12.95 -16.01 -0.71
C GLN A 259 -13.94 -14.87 -0.93
N PHE A 260 -13.61 -13.95 -1.80
CA PHE A 260 -14.52 -12.89 -2.22
C PHE A 260 -14.11 -12.32 -3.58
N LEU A 261 -15.07 -11.66 -4.22
CA LEU A 261 -14.87 -10.80 -5.37
C LEU A 261 -15.38 -9.41 -5.02
N LYS A 262 -14.53 -8.39 -5.16
CA LYS A 262 -14.87 -7.00 -4.93
C LYS A 262 -14.70 -6.21 -6.23
N LEU A 263 -15.75 -5.53 -6.66
CA LEU A 263 -15.75 -4.56 -7.74
C LEU A 263 -15.95 -3.17 -7.14
N THR A 264 -15.07 -2.24 -7.49
CA THR A 264 -15.20 -0.84 -7.09
C THR A 264 -15.08 0.01 -8.35
N SER A 265 -16.00 0.94 -8.56
CA SER A 265 -15.96 1.88 -9.69
C SER A 265 -16.23 3.28 -9.16
N GLU A 266 -15.41 4.23 -9.58
CA GLU A 266 -15.49 5.64 -9.25
C GLU A 266 -15.49 6.47 -10.53
N LEU A 267 -16.44 7.37 -10.66
CA LEU A 267 -16.55 8.28 -11.80
C LEU A 267 -16.68 9.71 -11.28
N ILE A 268 -15.74 10.57 -11.65
CA ILE A 268 -15.73 11.97 -11.23
C ILE A 268 -15.66 12.86 -12.46
N GLY A 269 -16.63 13.76 -12.61
CA GLY A 269 -16.68 14.79 -13.64
C GLY A 269 -16.42 16.16 -13.06
N TYR A 270 -15.45 16.90 -13.61
CA TYR A 270 -15.21 18.30 -13.27
C TYR A 270 -15.55 19.18 -14.47
N LYS A 271 -16.29 20.25 -14.23
CA LYS A 271 -16.56 21.28 -15.21
C LYS A 271 -15.99 22.62 -14.73
N THR A 272 -15.05 23.17 -15.49
CA THR A 272 -14.56 24.52 -15.22
C THR A 272 -15.61 25.52 -15.68
N CYS A 273 -16.18 26.26 -14.75
CA CYS A 273 -17.09 27.35 -15.06
C CYS A 273 -16.24 28.65 -15.11
N LEU A 274 -16.06 29.18 -16.30
CA LEU A 274 -15.45 30.51 -16.48
C LEU A 274 -16.50 31.56 -16.08
N LEU A 275 -16.58 31.90 -14.81
CA LEU A 275 -17.53 32.89 -14.31
C LEU A 275 -16.93 34.30 -14.19
N TYR A 276 -15.64 34.45 -14.42
CA TYR A 276 -14.97 35.76 -14.41
C TYR A 276 -13.98 35.86 -15.56
N THR A 277 -14.26 36.69 -16.50
CA THR A 277 -13.33 37.39 -17.38
C THR A 277 -13.01 38.73 -16.76
#